data_a230b8a155df61cfe4e16229321bb55b
#
_entry.id   a230b8a155df61cfe4e16229321bb55b
#
_cell.length_a   1.000
_cell.length_b   1.000
_cell.length_c   1.000
_cell.angle_alpha   90.00
_cell.angle_beta   90.00
_cell.angle_gamma   90.00
#
_symmetry.space_group_name_H-M   'P 1'
#
loop_
_entity.id
_entity.type
_entity.pdbx_description
1 polymer ?
#
loop_
_entity_poly.entity_id
_entity_poly.type
_entity_poly.pdbx_seq_one_letter_code
_entity_poly.pdbx_strand_id
1 'polypeptide(L)'
;RARDLIYIDSGNGEYTGQIVCGIRRAGKTVYKPVGMLYPEVSTPEDLFPTEVSCAEASVSAPQTIVANLMAATAVVTMIYNILVIGCNTVQQTTFSTNSVNIRSFQKQPTRRKAA
;
A
#
# COMPACT_ATOMS: atom_id res chain seq x y z
N ARG A 1 19.59 13.99 -3.29
CA ARG A 1 18.18 13.70 -3.07
C ARG A 1 17.57 13.14 -4.35
N ALA A 2 17.03 11.96 -4.30
CA ALA A 2 16.41 11.37 -5.48
C ALA A 2 15.19 12.18 -5.90
N ARG A 3 15.13 12.58 -7.17
CA ARG A 3 13.96 13.26 -7.74
C ARG A 3 12.89 12.26 -8.16
N ASP A 4 13.29 11.05 -8.44
CA ASP A 4 12.40 9.94 -8.79
C ASP A 4 12.36 8.97 -7.63
N LEU A 5 11.16 8.61 -7.20
CA LEU A 5 10.97 7.68 -6.09
C LEU A 5 9.70 6.88 -6.31
N ILE A 6 9.82 5.58 -6.10
CA ILE A 6 8.65 4.70 -6.04
C ILE A 6 8.61 4.13 -4.62
N TYR A 7 7.49 4.35 -3.95
CA TYR A 7 7.29 3.90 -2.58
C TYR A 7 6.04 3.04 -2.53
N ILE A 8 6.21 1.76 -2.20
CA ILE A 8 5.10 0.82 -2.08
C ILE A 8 4.94 0.48 -0.61
N ASP A 9 3.76 0.74 -0.07
CA ASP A 9 3.42 0.44 1.31
C ASP A 9 2.31 -0.58 1.37
N SER A 10 2.45 -1.54 2.27
CA SER A 10 1.48 -2.60 2.47
C SER A 10 1.11 -2.70 3.93
N GLY A 11 -0.18 -2.67 4.21
CA GLY A 11 -0.71 -2.87 5.54
C GLY A 11 -1.84 -3.87 5.50
N ASN A 12 -1.83 -4.85 6.40
CA ASN A 12 -2.93 -5.80 6.49
C ASN A 12 -3.22 -6.16 7.95
N GLY A 13 -4.50 -6.38 8.21
CA GLY A 13 -4.97 -6.90 9.48
C GLY A 13 -5.25 -8.39 9.40
N GLU A 14 -6.27 -8.83 10.14
CA GLU A 14 -6.61 -10.25 10.21
C GLU A 14 -7.13 -10.79 8.87
N TYR A 15 -8.04 -10.05 8.23
CA TYR A 15 -8.71 -10.51 7.01
C TYR A 15 -8.67 -9.52 5.87
N THR A 16 -8.24 -8.30 6.10
CA THR A 16 -8.26 -7.23 5.11
C THR A 16 -6.90 -6.57 5.00
N GLY A 17 -6.68 -5.82 3.94
CA GLY A 17 -5.47 -5.05 3.78
C GLY A 17 -5.55 -4.06 2.64
N GLN A 18 -4.50 -3.25 2.54
CA GLN A 18 -4.33 -2.30 1.46
C GLN A 18 -2.87 -2.17 1.07
N ILE A 19 -2.65 -1.93 -0.19
CA ILE A 19 -1.33 -1.64 -0.74
C ILE A 19 -1.43 -0.33 -1.51
N VAL A 20 -0.50 0.57 -1.25
CA VAL A 20 -0.45 1.88 -1.91
C VAL A 20 0.89 2.03 -2.61
N CYS A 21 0.86 2.42 -3.87
CA CYS A 21 2.04 2.71 -4.66
C CYS A 21 2.14 4.20 -4.90
N GLY A 22 3.07 4.86 -4.23
CA GLY A 22 3.39 6.26 -4.44
C GLY A 22 4.51 6.42 -5.46
N ILE A 23 4.36 7.33 -6.39
CA ILE A 23 5.37 7.60 -7.41
C ILE A 23 5.63 9.09 -7.47
N ARG A 24 6.91 9.44 -7.42
CA ARG A 24 7.41 10.81 -7.64
C ARG A 24 8.37 10.77 -8.81
N ARG A 25 8.16 11.65 -9.77
CA ARG A 25 9.05 11.79 -10.93
C ARG A 25 9.43 13.25 -11.10
N ALA A 26 10.72 13.51 -11.27
CA ALA A 26 11.28 14.84 -11.42
C ALA A 26 10.83 15.79 -10.31
N GLY A 27 10.73 15.27 -9.07
CA GLY A 27 10.32 16.04 -7.90
C GLY A 27 8.82 16.25 -7.77
N LYS A 28 8.01 15.76 -8.71
CA LYS A 28 6.55 15.91 -8.69
C LYS A 28 5.87 14.60 -8.32
N THR A 29 4.84 14.69 -7.48
CA THR A 29 4.03 13.53 -7.09
C THR A 29 3.12 13.15 -8.26
N VAL A 30 3.34 11.95 -8.81
CA VAL A 30 2.51 11.37 -9.87
C VAL A 30 1.42 10.50 -9.27
N TYR A 31 1.80 9.60 -8.34
CA TYR A 31 0.87 8.82 -7.54
C TYR A 31 1.08 9.19 -6.08
N LYS A 32 0.00 9.45 -5.36
CA LYS A 32 0.09 9.83 -3.94
C LYS A 32 0.58 8.65 -3.11
N PRO A 33 1.62 8.84 -2.28
CA PRO A 33 2.06 7.79 -1.34
C PRO A 33 1.04 7.61 -0.22
N VAL A 34 1.24 6.54 0.56
CA VAL A 34 0.33 6.16 1.64
C VAL A 34 0.07 7.31 2.63
N GLY A 35 1.10 8.09 2.96
CA GLY A 35 0.96 9.19 3.91
C GLY A 35 0.05 10.31 3.42
N MET A 36 -0.10 10.47 2.10
CA MET A 36 -1.02 11.45 1.51
C MET A 36 -2.44 10.93 1.38
N LEU A 37 -2.59 9.60 1.15
CA LEU A 37 -3.90 8.97 1.05
C LEU A 37 -4.50 8.66 2.42
N TYR A 38 -3.64 8.34 3.36
CA TYR A 38 -4.01 8.00 4.74
C TYR A 38 -3.12 8.78 5.69
N PRO A 39 -3.45 10.06 5.99
CA PRO A 39 -2.61 10.90 6.86
C PRO A 39 -2.39 10.31 8.26
N GLU A 40 -3.31 9.49 8.74
CA GLU A 40 -3.20 8.81 10.02
C GLU A 40 -1.98 7.91 10.14
N VAL A 41 -1.39 7.47 9.03
CA VAL A 41 -0.17 6.67 9.02
C VAL A 41 1.03 7.44 9.59
N SER A 42 1.02 8.77 9.45
CA SER A 42 2.09 9.62 9.98
C SER A 42 1.99 9.83 11.49
N THR A 43 0.86 9.48 12.09
CA THR A 43 0.61 9.64 13.53
C THR A 43 0.41 8.26 14.13
N PRO A 44 1.49 7.59 14.60
CA PRO A 44 1.37 6.23 15.11
C PRO A 44 0.56 6.23 16.40
N GLU A 45 -0.54 5.52 16.41
CA GLU A 45 -1.35 5.26 17.61
C GLU A 45 -0.97 3.92 18.23
N ASP A 46 -0.38 3.03 17.44
CA ASP A 46 -0.01 1.68 17.83
C ASP A 46 1.48 1.58 18.15
N LEU A 47 1.83 0.59 18.95
CA LEU A 47 3.23 0.28 19.22
C LEU A 47 3.90 -0.21 17.94
N PHE A 48 5.14 0.24 17.73
CA PHE A 48 5.96 -0.28 16.64
C PHE A 48 6.28 -1.77 16.89
N PRO A 49 6.45 -2.58 15.82
CA PRO A 49 6.79 -4.00 15.99
C PRO A 49 8.03 -4.24 16.84
N THR A 50 8.95 -3.28 16.91
CA THR A 50 10.13 -3.36 17.76
C THR A 50 9.85 -3.20 19.24
N GLU A 51 8.68 -2.69 19.61
CA GLU A 51 8.26 -2.43 20.99
C GLU A 51 7.49 -3.59 21.60
N VAL A 52 7.08 -4.56 20.80
CA VAL A 52 6.36 -5.75 21.24
C VAL A 52 7.02 -7.00 20.67
N SER A 53 6.93 -8.11 21.40
CA SER A 53 7.40 -9.40 20.88
C SER A 53 6.47 -9.90 19.78
N CYS A 54 6.97 -10.79 18.91
CA CYS A 54 6.16 -11.40 17.85
C CYS A 54 4.95 -12.15 18.43
N ALA A 55 5.10 -12.78 19.60
CA ALA A 55 4.00 -13.48 20.27
C ALA A 55 2.92 -12.50 20.72
N GLU A 56 3.31 -11.38 21.32
CA GLU A 56 2.37 -10.34 21.74
C GLU A 56 1.68 -9.70 20.53
N ALA A 57 2.42 -9.43 19.46
CA ALA A 57 1.88 -8.87 18.24
C ALA A 57 0.84 -9.79 17.60
N SER A 58 1.09 -11.11 17.58
CA SER A 58 0.15 -12.07 17.00
C SER A 58 -1.13 -12.22 17.82
N VAL A 59 -1.10 -11.92 19.13
CA VAL A 59 -2.28 -11.93 19.98
C VAL A 59 -3.06 -10.62 19.87
N SER A 60 -2.36 -9.48 19.93
CA SER A 60 -2.99 -8.16 19.92
C SER A 60 -3.40 -7.68 18.53
N ALA A 61 -2.70 -8.13 17.48
CA ALA A 61 -2.96 -7.75 16.11
C ALA A 61 -2.82 -9.00 15.21
N PRO A 62 -3.77 -9.95 15.32
CA PRO A 62 -3.67 -11.20 14.57
C PRO A 62 -3.75 -10.95 13.08
N GLN A 63 -2.98 -11.74 12.33
CA GLN A 63 -2.97 -11.71 10.87
C GLN A 63 -3.05 -13.13 10.36
N THR A 64 -3.91 -13.38 9.37
CA THR A 64 -3.98 -14.69 8.75
C THR A 64 -2.89 -14.82 7.70
N ILE A 65 -2.46 -16.05 7.46
CA ILE A 65 -1.46 -16.31 6.41
C ILE A 65 -2.01 -15.92 5.03
N VAL A 66 -3.30 -16.09 4.79
CA VAL A 66 -3.90 -15.71 3.50
C VAL A 66 -3.90 -14.19 3.30
N ALA A 67 -4.14 -13.41 4.35
CA ALA A 67 -4.04 -11.95 4.26
C ALA A 67 -2.60 -11.53 3.95
N ASN A 68 -1.63 -12.15 4.62
CA ASN A 68 -0.22 -11.88 4.35
C ASN A 68 0.18 -12.25 2.93
N LEU A 69 -0.30 -13.38 2.42
CA LEU A 69 -0.01 -13.82 1.05
C LEU A 69 -0.66 -12.90 0.01
N MET A 70 -1.89 -12.46 0.24
CA MET A 70 -2.55 -11.51 -0.67
C MET A 70 -1.78 -10.17 -0.72
N ALA A 71 -1.38 -9.67 0.44
CA ALA A 71 -0.60 -8.44 0.51
C ALA A 71 0.74 -8.57 -0.23
N ALA A 72 1.47 -9.64 0.03
CA ALA A 72 2.75 -9.91 -0.61
C ALA A 72 2.60 -10.07 -2.12
N THR A 73 1.58 -10.77 -2.58
CA THR A 73 1.32 -10.97 -4.01
C THR A 73 1.07 -9.64 -4.70
N ALA A 74 0.27 -8.75 -4.11
CA ALA A 74 -0.01 -7.44 -4.68
C ALA A 74 1.27 -6.60 -4.77
N VAL A 75 2.08 -6.56 -3.72
CA VAL A 75 3.35 -5.83 -3.71
C VAL A 75 4.29 -6.36 -4.78
N VAL A 76 4.48 -7.66 -4.86
CA VAL A 76 5.37 -8.28 -5.85
C VAL A 76 4.86 -8.01 -7.27
N THR A 77 3.55 -8.05 -7.47
CA THR A 77 2.96 -7.75 -8.77
C THR A 77 3.24 -6.30 -9.19
N MET A 78 3.10 -5.35 -8.29
CA MET A 78 3.43 -3.95 -8.58
C MET A 78 4.91 -3.78 -8.93
N ILE A 79 5.79 -4.43 -8.19
CA ILE A 79 7.24 -4.40 -8.46
C ILE A 79 7.53 -5.02 -9.83
N TYR A 80 6.93 -6.16 -10.13
CA TYR A 80 7.09 -6.81 -11.42
C TYR A 80 6.65 -5.90 -12.57
N ASN A 81 5.49 -5.26 -12.42
CA ASN A 81 4.98 -4.35 -13.44
C ASN A 81 5.95 -3.19 -13.68
N ILE A 82 6.54 -2.64 -12.63
CA ILE A 82 7.49 -1.54 -12.74
C ILE A 82 8.78 -1.98 -13.42
N LEU A 83 9.35 -3.11 -12.98
CA LEU A 83 10.68 -3.54 -13.41
C LEU A 83 10.67 -4.29 -14.75
N VAL A 84 9.65 -5.07 -15.03
CA VAL A 84 9.59 -5.94 -16.22
C VAL A 84 8.73 -5.33 -17.30
N ILE A 85 7.53 -4.89 -16.98
CA ILE A 85 6.61 -4.31 -17.97
C ILE A 85 6.92 -2.83 -18.20
N GLY A 86 7.50 -2.17 -17.20
CA GLY A 86 7.91 -0.77 -17.29
C GLY A 86 6.87 0.22 -16.79
N CYS A 87 5.72 -0.24 -16.34
CA CYS A 87 4.65 0.64 -15.87
C CYS A 87 3.73 -0.07 -14.89
N ASN A 88 3.40 0.61 -13.80
CA ASN A 88 2.33 0.21 -12.90
C ASN A 88 1.27 1.31 -12.86
N THR A 89 0.05 1.00 -13.28
CA THR A 89 -1.05 1.95 -13.32
C THR A 89 -1.92 1.92 -12.07
N VAL A 90 -1.72 0.93 -11.20
CA VAL A 90 -2.50 0.76 -9.97
C VAL A 90 -1.91 1.62 -8.87
N GLN A 91 -2.69 2.56 -8.37
CA GLN A 91 -2.30 3.41 -7.25
C GLN A 91 -2.55 2.74 -5.91
N GLN A 92 -3.63 1.98 -5.80
CA GLN A 92 -4.06 1.37 -4.56
C GLN A 92 -4.75 0.05 -4.83
N THR A 93 -4.49 -0.94 -3.98
CA THR A 93 -5.21 -2.21 -3.96
C THR A 93 -5.73 -2.45 -2.56
N THR A 94 -7.00 -2.80 -2.44
CA THR A 94 -7.60 -3.25 -1.19
C THR A 94 -8.11 -4.66 -1.36
N PHE A 95 -8.13 -5.42 -0.26
CA PHE A 95 -8.61 -6.79 -0.31
C PHE A 95 -9.32 -7.20 0.98
N SER A 96 -10.17 -8.22 0.86
CA SER A 96 -10.78 -8.92 1.98
C SER A 96 -10.71 -10.42 1.71
N THR A 97 -10.12 -11.17 2.62
CA THR A 97 -10.02 -12.62 2.45
C THR A 97 -11.34 -13.32 2.72
N ASN A 98 -12.19 -12.77 3.59
CA ASN A 98 -13.50 -13.36 3.90
C ASN A 98 -14.42 -13.42 2.69
N SER A 99 -14.42 -12.37 1.87
CA SER A 99 -15.23 -12.30 0.66
C SER A 99 -14.47 -12.67 -0.60
N VAL A 100 -13.17 -12.98 -0.47
CA VAL A 100 -12.25 -13.23 -1.59
C VAL A 100 -12.34 -12.07 -2.59
N ASN A 101 -12.38 -10.85 -2.10
CA ASN A 101 -12.52 -9.64 -2.90
C ASN A 101 -11.19 -8.92 -2.96
N ILE A 102 -10.73 -8.63 -4.17
CA ILE A 102 -9.54 -7.83 -4.42
C ILE A 102 -9.95 -6.72 -5.37
N ARG A 103 -9.70 -5.48 -4.97
CA ARG A 103 -10.10 -4.33 -5.76
C ARG A 103 -8.90 -3.40 -5.93
N SER A 104 -8.63 -3.04 -7.18
CA SER A 104 -7.54 -2.13 -7.51
C SER A 104 -8.10 -0.84 -8.10
N PHE A 105 -7.44 0.26 -7.75
CA PHE A 105 -7.81 1.60 -8.21
C PHE A 105 -6.65 2.16 -8.99
N GLN A 106 -6.91 2.54 -10.24
CA GLN A 106 -5.94 3.24 -11.06
C GLN A 106 -5.85 4.69 -10.64
N LYS A 107 -4.75 5.35 -11.03
CA LYS A 107 -4.62 6.78 -10.80
C LYS A 107 -5.80 7.52 -11.40
N GLN A 108 -6.49 8.28 -10.56
CA GLN A 108 -7.55 9.17 -11.03
C GLN A 108 -6.94 10.26 -11.92
N PRO A 109 -7.55 10.55 -13.09
CA PRO A 109 -7.13 11.71 -13.86
C PRO A 109 -7.22 12.94 -12.99
N THR A 110 -6.19 13.80 -13.06
CA THR A 110 -6.25 15.08 -12.36
C THR A 110 -7.47 15.82 -12.88
N ARG A 111 -8.46 16.05 -12.00
CA ARG A 111 -9.60 16.86 -12.38
C ARG A 111 -9.08 18.21 -12.83
N ARG A 112 -9.21 18.53 -14.10
CA ARG A 112 -9.06 19.91 -14.54
C ARG A 112 -10.04 20.70 -13.70
N LYS A 113 -9.51 21.65 -12.91
CA LYS A 113 -10.39 22.63 -12.30
C LYS A 113 -11.21 23.20 -13.42
N ALA A 114 -12.53 23.00 -13.34
CA ALA A 114 -13.44 23.71 -14.21
C ALA A 114 -13.09 25.19 -14.11
N ALA A 115 -12.67 25.73 -15.21
CA ALA A 115 -12.37 27.14 -15.26
C ALA A 115 -13.62 27.95 -14.90
#